data_34d77c02756aa971eea0678cb98b1b60
#
_entry.id   34d77c02756aa971eea0678cb98b1b60
#
_cell.length_a   1.000
_cell.length_b   1.000
_cell.length_c   1.000
_cell.angle_alpha   90.00
_cell.angle_beta   90.00
_cell.angle_gamma   90.00
#
_symmetry.space_group_name_H-M   'P 1'
#
loop_
_entity.id
_entity.type
_entity.pdbx_description
1 polymer ?
#
loop_
_entity_poly.entity_id
_entity_poly.type
_entity_poly.pdbx_seq_one_letter_code
_entity_poly.pdbx_strand_id
1 'polypeptide(L)'
;MSDPARGAEAEDAYGFPAGLWRWLQRHPPPALHRLTRFRSPLRGPWLTSVFGLVLLVALPFVIITGLLSYIAYAPQLGQAIPGDVGWLRLPAFTWPTRPSWLYRLTQGLHVGLGLVIIPVVLAKLWSVIPRLFVWPPARSIAQVLERLSVLMLVGGILFQIVTGVLNIQYDYIFGFSFYTGHYFGAWVFIAGFLLHIVVKIPHMVTGLRSIPMREVLGTNVADTRAQPCDPDGLVSVNPGEATLSRRGALGLVGAGVLLIGVLTVGQTLGGFTRKAALLLPRGRVVSPGDFPVNKTAAAAGITAEAIGPDWRLVLRGGPAEVVLDRATLAGLPQRTARLPLACVEGWSAVRTWSGVPLAELALLAGGGAXXXXXXXXXXXXXXXXXXXXXXXXXXXXXXXXXAARSARVTSLQRGGAFGEAKLAANQIADPDALLALRVDGADLSLDHGYPARIIVPALPGVHNTKWVAGIEFHKR
;
A
#
# COMPACT_ATOMS: atom_id res chain seq x y z
N MET A 1 -51.12 -28.28 -33.92
CA MET A 1 -49.92 -28.07 -34.76
C MET A 1 -49.18 -26.84 -34.26
N SER A 2 -48.13 -27.01 -33.47
CA SER A 2 -47.30 -25.93 -33.01
C SER A 2 -46.37 -25.50 -34.15
N ASP A 3 -46.42 -24.26 -34.50
CA ASP A 3 -45.65 -23.65 -35.57
C ASP A 3 -44.14 -23.70 -35.27
N PRO A 4 -43.35 -24.43 -36.04
CA PRO A 4 -41.91 -24.55 -35.78
C PRO A 4 -41.13 -23.26 -36.03
N ALA A 5 -41.74 -22.25 -36.70
CA ALA A 5 -41.07 -20.97 -36.95
C ALA A 5 -40.94 -20.08 -35.73
N ARG A 6 -41.85 -20.20 -34.75
CA ARG A 6 -41.78 -19.44 -33.51
C ARG A 6 -40.63 -19.85 -32.57
N GLY A 7 -40.16 -21.08 -32.71
CA GLY A 7 -39.00 -21.56 -31.92
C GLY A 7 -37.66 -21.03 -32.40
N ALA A 8 -37.56 -20.80 -33.72
CA ALA A 8 -36.31 -20.29 -34.32
C ALA A 8 -36.07 -18.80 -34.05
N GLU A 9 -37.16 -17.99 -34.04
CA GLU A 9 -37.06 -16.54 -33.82
C GLU A 9 -36.68 -16.18 -32.37
N ALA A 10 -37.02 -17.07 -31.39
CA ALA A 10 -36.68 -16.84 -30.00
C ALA A 10 -35.20 -17.13 -29.71
N GLU A 11 -34.53 -17.99 -30.49
CA GLU A 11 -33.11 -18.32 -30.30
C GLU A 11 -32.16 -17.24 -30.78
N ASP A 12 -32.54 -16.48 -31.79
CA ASP A 12 -31.71 -15.40 -32.37
C ASP A 12 -31.70 -14.12 -31.46
N ALA A 13 -32.61 -14.05 -30.48
CA ALA A 13 -32.71 -12.89 -29.60
C ALA A 13 -31.54 -12.74 -28.63
N TYR A 14 -30.70 -13.77 -28.48
CA TYR A 14 -29.62 -13.77 -27.50
C TYR A 14 -28.24 -13.47 -28.08
N GLY A 15 -28.12 -13.29 -29.39
CA GLY A 15 -26.89 -12.85 -30.06
C GLY A 15 -25.74 -13.84 -30.11
N PHE A 16 -26.02 -15.14 -29.81
CA PHE A 16 -25.02 -16.21 -29.93
C PHE A 16 -25.37 -17.15 -31.07
N PRO A 17 -24.36 -17.66 -31.83
CA PRO A 17 -24.62 -18.69 -32.82
C PRO A 17 -25.26 -19.93 -32.14
N ALA A 18 -26.42 -20.33 -32.62
CA ALA A 18 -27.17 -21.45 -32.04
C ALA A 18 -26.38 -22.76 -32.03
N GLY A 19 -25.47 -22.94 -32.99
CA GLY A 19 -24.57 -24.09 -33.03
C GLY A 19 -23.58 -24.15 -31.88
N LEU A 20 -22.94 -23.01 -31.57
CA LEU A 20 -21.99 -22.90 -30.47
C LEU A 20 -22.68 -23.15 -29.14
N TRP A 21 -23.87 -22.58 -28.95
CA TRP A 21 -24.66 -22.76 -27.74
C TRP A 21 -24.99 -24.26 -27.49
N ARG A 22 -25.48 -24.95 -28.52
CA ARG A 22 -25.82 -26.39 -28.42
C ARG A 22 -24.57 -27.25 -28.17
N TRP A 23 -23.42 -26.86 -28.78
CA TRP A 23 -22.15 -27.56 -28.55
C TRP A 23 -21.69 -27.38 -27.10
N LEU A 24 -21.73 -26.15 -26.55
CA LEU A 24 -21.37 -25.89 -25.16
C LEU A 24 -22.25 -26.68 -24.19
N GLN A 25 -23.57 -26.73 -24.43
CA GLN A 25 -24.49 -27.50 -23.56
C GLN A 25 -24.14 -29.00 -23.51
N ARG A 26 -23.68 -29.56 -24.63
CA ARG A 26 -23.36 -30.98 -24.73
C ARG A 26 -21.98 -31.35 -24.17
N HIS A 27 -21.11 -30.34 -23.97
CA HIS A 27 -19.73 -30.58 -23.57
C HIS A 27 -19.37 -29.82 -22.29
N PRO A 28 -20.04 -30.11 -21.14
CA PRO A 28 -19.66 -29.46 -19.87
C PRO A 28 -18.32 -30.02 -19.39
N PRO A 29 -17.43 -29.14 -18.82
CA PRO A 29 -16.19 -29.63 -18.23
C PRO A 29 -16.46 -30.65 -17.12
N PRO A 30 -15.71 -31.75 -17.09
CA PRO A 30 -15.98 -32.81 -16.09
C PRO A 30 -15.82 -32.38 -14.63
N ALA A 31 -14.99 -31.37 -14.38
CA ALA A 31 -14.79 -30.81 -13.04
C ALA A 31 -16.06 -30.19 -12.45
N LEU A 32 -16.99 -29.72 -13.30
CA LEU A 32 -18.21 -29.06 -12.82
C LEU A 32 -19.14 -29.97 -12.05
N HIS A 33 -19.09 -31.29 -12.31
CA HIS A 33 -19.90 -32.25 -11.55
C HIS A 33 -19.56 -32.29 -10.07
N ARG A 34 -18.33 -31.89 -9.70
CA ARG A 34 -17.92 -31.83 -8.29
C ARG A 34 -18.59 -30.66 -7.54
N LEU A 35 -19.07 -29.66 -8.26
CA LEU A 35 -19.74 -28.50 -7.64
C LEU A 35 -21.10 -28.84 -7.07
N THR A 36 -21.74 -29.96 -7.52
CA THR A 36 -22.98 -30.42 -6.94
C THR A 36 -22.82 -30.87 -5.48
N ARG A 37 -21.57 -31.07 -5.03
CA ARG A 37 -21.25 -31.45 -3.65
C ARG A 37 -21.34 -30.27 -2.68
N PHE A 38 -21.46 -29.03 -3.18
CA PHE A 38 -21.60 -27.85 -2.33
C PHE A 38 -23.05 -27.73 -1.83
N ARG A 39 -23.37 -28.55 -0.82
CA ARG A 39 -24.74 -28.75 -0.32
C ARG A 39 -25.03 -28.03 1.00
N SER A 40 -24.12 -27.16 1.46
CA SER A 40 -24.29 -26.46 2.75
C SER A 40 -25.59 -25.64 2.76
N PRO A 41 -26.46 -25.83 3.77
CA PRO A 41 -27.67 -25.02 3.91
C PRO A 41 -27.39 -23.56 4.35
N LEU A 42 -26.15 -23.25 4.72
CA LEU A 42 -25.75 -21.89 5.06
C LEU A 42 -25.69 -20.98 3.83
N ARG A 43 -25.43 -21.59 2.64
CA ARG A 43 -25.32 -20.80 1.41
C ARG A 43 -26.69 -20.24 1.04
N GLY A 44 -26.65 -18.97 0.59
CA GLY A 44 -27.88 -18.28 0.20
C GLY A 44 -27.70 -16.77 0.21
N PRO A 45 -28.75 -16.05 -0.19
CA PRO A 45 -28.69 -14.58 -0.31
C PRO A 45 -28.24 -13.87 0.96
N TRP A 46 -28.72 -14.30 2.15
CA TRP A 46 -28.44 -13.59 3.40
C TRP A 46 -26.93 -13.58 3.71
N LEU A 47 -26.32 -14.76 3.83
CA LEU A 47 -24.89 -14.85 4.24
C LEU A 47 -23.99 -14.23 3.20
N THR A 48 -24.30 -14.45 1.91
CA THR A 48 -23.58 -13.82 0.79
C THR A 48 -23.64 -12.29 0.89
N SER A 49 -24.80 -11.74 1.27
CA SER A 49 -24.99 -10.28 1.40
C SER A 49 -24.27 -9.72 2.61
N VAL A 50 -24.22 -10.45 3.74
CA VAL A 50 -23.49 -10.00 4.93
C VAL A 50 -21.98 -9.85 4.60
N PHE A 51 -21.37 -10.88 3.98
CA PHE A 51 -19.97 -10.76 3.57
C PHE A 51 -19.78 -9.68 2.51
N GLY A 52 -20.75 -9.51 1.61
CA GLY A 52 -20.74 -8.44 0.61
C GLY A 52 -20.74 -7.05 1.26
N LEU A 53 -21.54 -6.85 2.29
CA LEU A 53 -21.62 -5.58 3.01
C LEU A 53 -20.28 -5.26 3.71
N VAL A 54 -19.67 -6.25 4.38
CA VAL A 54 -18.36 -6.04 5.02
C VAL A 54 -17.32 -5.62 3.99
N LEU A 55 -17.30 -6.30 2.84
CA LEU A 55 -16.34 -5.96 1.76
C LEU A 55 -16.67 -4.61 1.12
N LEU A 56 -17.95 -4.26 0.97
CA LEU A 56 -18.37 -2.97 0.42
C LEU A 56 -17.87 -1.81 1.29
N VAL A 57 -17.78 -2.02 2.60
CA VAL A 57 -17.24 -1.02 3.52
C VAL A 57 -15.71 -1.03 3.50
N ALA A 58 -15.09 -2.21 3.62
CA ALA A 58 -13.63 -2.31 3.80
C ALA A 58 -12.83 -2.00 2.53
N LEU A 59 -13.29 -2.47 1.36
CA LEU A 59 -12.51 -2.34 0.12
C LEU A 59 -12.29 -0.88 -0.32
N PRO A 60 -13.26 0.04 -0.20
CA PRO A 60 -12.96 1.44 -0.51
C PRO A 60 -11.82 2.02 0.32
N PHE A 61 -11.71 1.65 1.61
CA PHE A 61 -10.58 2.10 2.44
C PHE A 61 -9.25 1.53 1.93
N VAL A 62 -9.23 0.24 1.56
CA VAL A 62 -8.02 -0.38 1.00
C VAL A 62 -7.64 0.30 -0.32
N ILE A 63 -8.62 0.56 -1.20
CA ILE A 63 -8.39 1.23 -2.49
C ILE A 63 -7.83 2.64 -2.26
N ILE A 64 -8.52 3.45 -1.44
CA ILE A 64 -8.12 4.84 -1.20
C ILE A 64 -6.72 4.91 -0.58
N THR A 65 -6.43 4.07 0.42
CA THR A 65 -5.12 4.09 1.06
C THR A 65 -4.01 3.61 0.12
N GLY A 66 -4.31 2.67 -0.80
CA GLY A 66 -3.37 2.26 -1.84
C GLY A 66 -3.08 3.37 -2.84
N LEU A 67 -4.11 4.11 -3.27
CA LEU A 67 -3.94 5.25 -4.17
C LEU A 67 -3.19 6.39 -3.47
N LEU A 68 -3.43 6.62 -2.18
CA LEU A 68 -2.66 7.59 -1.39
C LEU A 68 -1.19 7.17 -1.28
N SER A 69 -0.93 5.88 -1.13
CA SER A 69 0.44 5.36 -1.13
C SER A 69 1.14 5.67 -2.46
N TYR A 70 0.45 5.48 -3.60
CA TYR A 70 1.00 5.84 -4.92
C TYR A 70 1.35 7.33 -4.98
N ILE A 71 0.47 8.21 -4.49
CA ILE A 71 0.71 9.66 -4.47
C ILE A 71 1.92 10.01 -3.58
N ALA A 72 2.09 9.30 -2.45
CA ALA A 72 3.24 9.50 -1.55
C ALA A 72 4.58 9.17 -2.22
N TYR A 73 4.57 8.39 -3.30
CA TYR A 73 5.76 8.08 -4.09
C TYR A 73 6.10 9.19 -5.10
N ALA A 74 5.40 10.32 -5.05
CA ALA A 74 5.69 11.52 -5.84
C ALA A 74 5.72 11.26 -7.36
N PRO A 75 4.59 10.79 -7.95
CA PRO A 75 4.54 10.52 -9.39
C PRO A 75 4.81 11.78 -10.23
N GLN A 76 4.47 12.96 -9.73
CA GLN A 76 4.72 14.22 -10.42
C GLN A 76 6.22 14.56 -10.55
N LEU A 77 7.08 13.91 -9.74
CA LEU A 77 8.54 14.04 -9.85
C LEU A 77 9.17 12.87 -10.64
N GLY A 78 8.33 12.00 -11.22
CA GLY A 78 8.80 10.81 -11.94
C GLY A 78 9.38 9.74 -11.02
N GLN A 79 8.99 9.75 -9.75
CA GLN A 79 9.56 8.87 -8.73
C GLN A 79 8.76 7.55 -8.59
N ALA A 80 7.45 7.61 -8.82
CA ALA A 80 6.57 6.45 -8.66
C ALA A 80 6.88 5.36 -9.70
N ILE A 81 6.64 4.12 -9.33
CA ILE A 81 6.77 2.96 -10.23
C ILE A 81 5.42 2.23 -10.21
N PRO A 82 4.71 2.19 -11.35
CA PRO A 82 5.05 2.77 -12.66
C PRO A 82 5.01 4.29 -12.63
N GLY A 83 5.90 4.94 -13.38
CA GLY A 83 6.01 6.39 -13.35
C GLY A 83 4.86 7.11 -14.03
N ASP A 84 4.37 6.57 -15.13
CA ASP A 84 3.33 7.20 -15.92
C ASP A 84 2.37 6.13 -16.43
N VAL A 85 1.09 6.45 -16.37
CA VAL A 85 0.03 5.58 -16.87
C VAL A 85 -0.63 6.18 -18.13
N GLY A 86 0.13 6.95 -18.88
CA GLY A 86 -0.33 7.55 -20.13
C GLY A 86 -1.43 8.58 -19.88
N TRP A 87 -2.57 8.42 -20.57
CA TRP A 87 -3.69 9.34 -20.42
C TRP A 87 -4.47 9.15 -19.10
N LEU A 88 -4.32 8.00 -18.45
CA LEU A 88 -4.95 7.71 -17.15
C LEU A 88 -4.02 8.13 -16.01
N ARG A 89 -3.93 9.42 -15.77
CA ARG A 89 -3.11 9.96 -14.69
C ARG A 89 -3.97 10.29 -13.48
N LEU A 90 -3.58 9.76 -12.33
CA LEU A 90 -4.22 10.14 -11.07
C LEU A 90 -3.92 11.61 -10.77
N PRO A 91 -4.90 12.36 -10.25
CA PRO A 91 -4.61 13.68 -9.72
C PRO A 91 -3.57 13.55 -8.61
N ALA A 92 -2.34 14.01 -8.87
CA ALA A 92 -1.26 13.95 -7.91
C ALA A 92 -1.09 15.32 -7.26
N PHE A 93 -0.97 15.31 -5.94
CA PHE A 93 -0.66 16.50 -5.16
C PHE A 93 0.67 16.28 -4.45
N THR A 94 1.32 17.38 -4.07
CA THR A 94 2.57 17.29 -3.31
C THR A 94 2.27 16.68 -1.94
N TRP A 95 2.87 15.53 -1.65
CA TRP A 95 2.61 14.81 -0.41
C TRP A 95 3.06 15.67 0.79
N PRO A 96 2.20 15.86 1.80
CA PRO A 96 2.55 16.70 2.94
C PRO A 96 3.53 16.01 3.88
N THR A 97 4.34 16.81 4.59
CA THR A 97 5.24 16.32 5.63
C THR A 97 4.57 16.26 7.00
N ARG A 98 3.42 16.92 7.12
CA ARG A 98 2.66 17.00 8.38
C ARG A 98 1.24 16.50 8.18
N PRO A 99 0.70 15.72 9.14
CA PRO A 99 1.39 15.20 10.32
C PRO A 99 2.41 14.12 9.95
N SER A 100 3.50 14.02 10.71
CA SER A 100 4.61 13.11 10.38
C SER A 100 4.21 11.63 10.33
N TRP A 101 3.10 11.25 10.97
CA TRP A 101 2.60 9.87 10.97
C TRP A 101 1.69 9.56 9.77
N LEU A 102 1.48 10.48 8.85
CA LEU A 102 0.47 10.32 7.77
C LEU A 102 0.73 9.06 6.93
N TYR A 103 1.95 8.90 6.40
CA TYR A 103 2.27 7.71 5.57
C TYR A 103 2.19 6.43 6.40
N ARG A 104 2.64 6.48 7.67
CA ARG A 104 2.50 5.34 8.59
C ARG A 104 1.05 4.91 8.72
N LEU A 105 0.12 5.87 8.82
CA LEU A 105 -1.32 5.58 8.94
C LEU A 105 -1.87 5.00 7.64
N THR A 106 -1.67 5.69 6.51
CA THR A 106 -2.27 5.26 5.23
C THR A 106 -1.72 3.91 4.79
N GLN A 107 -0.40 3.71 4.89
CA GLN A 107 0.22 2.44 4.50
C GLN A 107 -0.10 1.32 5.49
N GLY A 108 -0.12 1.63 6.78
CA GLY A 108 -0.51 0.66 7.82
C GLY A 108 -1.94 0.18 7.63
N LEU A 109 -2.86 1.10 7.32
CA LEU A 109 -4.25 0.74 7.01
C LEU A 109 -4.33 -0.09 5.73
N HIS A 110 -3.59 0.29 4.67
CA HIS A 110 -3.61 -0.45 3.40
C HIS A 110 -3.21 -1.91 3.62
N VAL A 111 -2.06 -2.13 4.25
CA VAL A 111 -1.55 -3.49 4.48
C VAL A 111 -2.40 -4.22 5.53
N GLY A 112 -2.73 -3.56 6.64
CA GLY A 112 -3.49 -4.17 7.73
C GLY A 112 -4.88 -4.60 7.28
N LEU A 113 -5.64 -3.70 6.63
CA LEU A 113 -6.98 -4.03 6.11
C LEU A 113 -6.88 -5.09 5.01
N GLY A 114 -5.88 -4.98 4.12
CA GLY A 114 -5.66 -5.96 3.06
C GLY A 114 -5.49 -7.37 3.61
N LEU A 115 -4.83 -7.51 4.76
CA LEU A 115 -4.63 -8.82 5.39
C LEU A 115 -5.89 -9.28 6.14
N VAL A 116 -6.52 -8.41 6.94
CA VAL A 116 -7.65 -8.85 7.78
C VAL A 116 -8.91 -9.14 6.98
N ILE A 117 -9.06 -8.61 5.75
CA ILE A 117 -10.23 -8.95 4.92
C ILE A 117 -10.11 -10.33 4.26
N ILE A 118 -8.95 -10.98 4.29
CA ILE A 118 -8.75 -12.28 3.62
C ILE A 118 -9.81 -13.32 4.03
N PRO A 119 -10.07 -13.55 5.34
CA PRO A 119 -11.13 -14.51 5.72
C PRO A 119 -12.50 -14.14 5.16
N VAL A 120 -12.82 -12.84 5.10
CA VAL A 120 -14.11 -12.39 4.55
C VAL A 120 -14.19 -12.64 3.05
N VAL A 121 -13.10 -12.36 2.30
CA VAL A 121 -13.02 -12.63 0.86
C VAL A 121 -13.20 -14.13 0.60
N LEU A 122 -12.50 -14.98 1.35
CA LEU A 122 -12.61 -16.44 1.19
C LEU A 122 -14.01 -16.93 1.52
N ALA A 123 -14.63 -16.42 2.58
CA ALA A 123 -16.00 -16.77 2.95
C ALA A 123 -17.01 -16.32 1.88
N LYS A 124 -16.80 -15.11 1.34
CA LYS A 124 -17.65 -14.59 0.24
C LYS A 124 -17.50 -15.47 -1.00
N LEU A 125 -16.26 -15.82 -1.39
CA LEU A 125 -16.02 -16.70 -2.54
C LEU A 125 -16.67 -18.06 -2.31
N TRP A 126 -16.49 -18.65 -1.12
CA TRP A 126 -17.13 -19.92 -0.77
C TRP A 126 -18.66 -19.85 -0.95
N SER A 127 -19.27 -18.74 -0.55
CA SER A 127 -20.73 -18.59 -0.62
C SER A 127 -21.24 -18.51 -2.06
N VAL A 128 -20.42 -18.07 -3.03
CA VAL A 128 -20.84 -17.88 -4.43
C VAL A 128 -20.18 -18.88 -5.40
N ILE A 129 -19.34 -19.81 -4.91
CA ILE A 129 -18.48 -20.63 -5.77
C ILE A 129 -19.25 -21.39 -6.85
N PRO A 130 -20.41 -22.06 -6.58
CA PRO A 130 -21.10 -22.78 -7.64
C PRO A 130 -21.63 -21.84 -8.74
N ARG A 131 -22.01 -20.60 -8.40
CA ARG A 131 -22.48 -19.62 -9.38
C ARG A 131 -21.36 -19.17 -10.31
N LEU A 132 -20.12 -19.13 -9.81
CA LEU A 132 -18.96 -18.74 -10.64
C LEU A 132 -18.75 -19.72 -11.82
N PHE A 133 -19.16 -20.98 -11.62
CA PHE A 133 -18.88 -22.07 -12.57
C PHE A 133 -20.14 -22.60 -13.24
N VAL A 134 -21.23 -21.83 -13.29
CA VAL A 134 -22.46 -22.22 -14.00
C VAL A 134 -22.15 -22.45 -15.49
N TRP A 135 -22.68 -23.52 -16.05
CA TRP A 135 -22.43 -23.90 -17.43
C TRP A 135 -23.75 -24.04 -18.19
N PRO A 136 -23.88 -23.54 -19.44
CA PRO A 136 -22.87 -22.78 -20.18
C PRO A 136 -22.61 -21.40 -19.57
N PRO A 137 -21.42 -20.81 -19.79
CA PRO A 137 -21.02 -19.61 -19.04
C PRO A 137 -21.82 -18.35 -19.40
N ALA A 138 -22.37 -18.28 -20.61
CA ALA A 138 -23.16 -17.12 -21.01
C ALA A 138 -24.10 -17.50 -22.16
N ARG A 139 -25.27 -16.84 -22.20
CA ARG A 139 -26.31 -17.03 -23.22
C ARG A 139 -26.48 -15.79 -24.09
N SER A 140 -25.87 -14.68 -23.71
CA SER A 140 -25.98 -13.40 -24.41
C SER A 140 -24.71 -12.58 -24.22
N ILE A 141 -24.52 -11.57 -25.05
CA ILE A 141 -23.40 -10.62 -24.93
C ILE A 141 -23.42 -9.94 -23.55
N ALA A 142 -24.60 -9.58 -23.05
CA ALA A 142 -24.74 -8.99 -21.72
C ALA A 142 -24.20 -9.90 -20.63
N GLN A 143 -24.49 -11.21 -20.72
CA GLN A 143 -23.96 -12.19 -19.76
C GLN A 143 -22.44 -12.40 -19.90
N VAL A 144 -21.90 -12.30 -21.11
CA VAL A 144 -20.44 -12.34 -21.32
C VAL A 144 -19.80 -11.17 -20.58
N LEU A 145 -20.34 -9.96 -20.73
CA LEU A 145 -19.83 -8.77 -20.06
C LEU A 145 -19.95 -8.88 -18.54
N GLU A 146 -21.07 -9.42 -18.04
CA GLU A 146 -21.26 -9.68 -16.61
C GLU A 146 -20.19 -10.67 -16.10
N ARG A 147 -19.96 -11.75 -16.83
CA ARG A 147 -18.95 -12.76 -16.46
C ARG A 147 -17.55 -12.18 -16.48
N LEU A 148 -17.24 -11.34 -17.48
CA LEU A 148 -15.94 -10.68 -17.56
C LEU A 148 -15.72 -9.75 -16.36
N SER A 149 -16.75 -8.97 -15.99
CA SER A 149 -16.63 -8.10 -14.79
C SER A 149 -16.39 -8.90 -13.51
N VAL A 150 -17.07 -10.06 -13.38
CA VAL A 150 -16.86 -10.96 -12.22
C VAL A 150 -15.44 -11.55 -12.27
N LEU A 151 -14.92 -11.91 -13.44
CA LEU A 151 -13.56 -12.43 -13.60
C LEU A 151 -12.54 -11.36 -13.20
N MET A 152 -12.74 -10.12 -13.65
CA MET A 152 -11.88 -8.98 -13.25
C MET A 152 -11.93 -8.76 -11.74
N LEU A 153 -13.11 -8.84 -11.14
CA LEU A 153 -13.29 -8.67 -9.70
C LEU A 153 -12.61 -9.79 -8.91
N VAL A 154 -12.94 -11.05 -9.22
CA VAL A 154 -12.43 -12.20 -8.45
C VAL A 154 -10.95 -12.43 -8.75
N GLY A 155 -10.55 -12.42 -10.01
CA GLY A 155 -9.15 -12.57 -10.41
C GLY A 155 -8.32 -11.42 -9.86
N GLY A 156 -8.85 -10.20 -9.96
CA GLY A 156 -8.19 -8.99 -9.44
C GLY A 156 -7.96 -9.05 -7.94
N ILE A 157 -9.02 -9.35 -7.14
CA ILE A 157 -8.85 -9.37 -5.67
C ILE A 157 -7.88 -10.49 -5.24
N LEU A 158 -7.96 -11.66 -5.87
CA LEU A 158 -7.02 -12.74 -5.56
C LEU A 158 -5.59 -12.37 -5.93
N PHE A 159 -5.39 -11.73 -7.09
CA PHE A 159 -4.08 -11.24 -7.52
C PHE A 159 -3.54 -10.19 -6.52
N GLN A 160 -4.40 -9.24 -6.08
CA GLN A 160 -3.99 -8.23 -5.09
C GLN A 160 -3.59 -8.87 -3.76
N ILE A 161 -4.37 -9.84 -3.28
CA ILE A 161 -4.06 -10.54 -2.01
C ILE A 161 -2.74 -11.30 -2.14
N VAL A 162 -2.59 -12.10 -3.20
CA VAL A 162 -1.41 -12.95 -3.38
C VAL A 162 -0.16 -12.08 -3.51
N THR A 163 -0.18 -11.07 -4.38
CA THR A 163 0.99 -10.19 -4.56
C THR A 163 1.29 -9.40 -3.29
N GLY A 164 0.26 -8.91 -2.59
CA GLY A 164 0.45 -8.19 -1.33
C GLY A 164 1.07 -9.05 -0.24
N VAL A 165 0.56 -10.27 -0.05
CA VAL A 165 1.09 -11.21 0.96
C VAL A 165 2.54 -11.61 0.63
N LEU A 166 2.83 -11.84 -0.64
CA LEU A 166 4.18 -12.25 -1.06
C LEU A 166 5.18 -11.08 -0.98
N ASN A 167 4.73 -9.84 -1.17
CA ASN A 167 5.61 -8.67 -1.10
C ASN A 167 6.15 -8.40 0.31
N ILE A 168 5.44 -8.84 1.35
CA ILE A 168 5.86 -8.61 2.74
C ILE A 168 6.79 -9.69 3.28
N GLN A 169 7.18 -10.68 2.47
CA GLN A 169 8.11 -11.74 2.84
C GLN A 169 9.57 -11.27 2.71
N TYR A 170 10.51 -12.06 3.23
CA TYR A 170 11.94 -11.72 3.17
C TYR A 170 12.48 -11.70 1.74
N ASP A 171 12.10 -12.70 0.96
CA ASP A 171 12.62 -12.89 -0.39
C ASP A 171 11.67 -12.33 -1.44
N TYR A 172 12.20 -11.59 -2.39
CA TYR A 172 11.44 -11.05 -3.51
C TYR A 172 11.35 -12.15 -4.59
N ILE A 173 10.21 -12.77 -4.70
CA ILE A 173 10.01 -13.95 -5.56
C ILE A 173 9.40 -13.63 -6.92
N PHE A 174 9.06 -12.35 -7.16
CA PHE A 174 8.38 -11.98 -8.42
C PHE A 174 9.37 -11.90 -9.57
N GLY A 175 8.99 -12.43 -10.75
CA GLY A 175 9.71 -12.21 -12.00
C GLY A 175 9.36 -10.87 -12.67
N PHE A 176 8.60 -10.01 -11.99
CA PHE A 176 8.17 -8.70 -12.47
C PHE A 176 8.19 -7.70 -11.31
N SER A 177 8.12 -6.42 -11.63
CA SER A 177 8.03 -5.39 -10.60
C SER A 177 6.71 -5.53 -9.82
N PHE A 178 6.80 -5.77 -8.51
CA PHE A 178 5.61 -5.81 -7.64
C PHE A 178 4.80 -4.51 -7.78
N TYR A 179 5.49 -3.36 -7.75
CA TYR A 179 4.81 -2.07 -7.83
C TYR A 179 3.97 -1.95 -9.10
N THR A 180 4.55 -2.36 -10.25
CA THR A 180 3.86 -2.32 -11.54
C THR A 180 2.69 -3.31 -11.57
N GLY A 181 2.94 -4.56 -11.19
CA GLY A 181 1.91 -5.61 -11.21
C GLY A 181 0.75 -5.29 -10.27
N HIS A 182 1.06 -4.94 -9.03
CA HIS A 182 0.06 -4.63 -8.01
C HIS A 182 -0.78 -3.40 -8.41
N TYR A 183 -0.14 -2.34 -8.92
CA TYR A 183 -0.81 -1.11 -9.34
C TYR A 183 -1.77 -1.35 -10.51
N PHE A 184 -1.32 -2.00 -11.59
CA PHE A 184 -2.20 -2.26 -12.74
C PHE A 184 -3.27 -3.30 -12.40
N GLY A 185 -2.92 -4.31 -11.60
CA GLY A 185 -3.89 -5.27 -11.09
C GLY A 185 -4.97 -4.60 -10.25
N ALA A 186 -4.61 -3.56 -9.48
CA ALA A 186 -5.58 -2.78 -8.71
C ALA A 186 -6.60 -2.09 -9.63
N TRP A 187 -6.16 -1.52 -10.76
CA TRP A 187 -7.09 -0.88 -11.70
C TRP A 187 -8.05 -1.89 -12.33
N VAL A 188 -7.56 -3.08 -12.67
CA VAL A 188 -8.43 -4.18 -13.16
C VAL A 188 -9.46 -4.54 -12.09
N PHE A 189 -9.00 -4.71 -10.85
CA PHE A 189 -9.88 -5.01 -9.71
C PHE A 189 -10.91 -3.89 -9.48
N ILE A 190 -10.47 -2.62 -9.47
CA ILE A 190 -11.35 -1.45 -9.23
C ILE A 190 -12.44 -1.40 -10.30
N ALA A 191 -12.09 -1.59 -11.57
CA ALA A 191 -13.08 -1.59 -12.67
C ALA A 191 -14.13 -2.68 -12.44
N GLY A 192 -13.69 -3.91 -12.15
CA GLY A 192 -14.61 -5.02 -11.86
C GLY A 192 -15.46 -4.75 -10.62
N PHE A 193 -14.86 -4.17 -9.57
CA PHE A 193 -15.55 -3.86 -8.32
C PHE A 193 -16.66 -2.83 -8.54
N LEU A 194 -16.37 -1.74 -9.25
CA LEU A 194 -17.36 -0.68 -9.51
C LEU A 194 -18.54 -1.21 -10.34
N LEU A 195 -18.25 -1.96 -11.41
CA LEU A 195 -19.31 -2.57 -12.22
C LEU A 195 -20.17 -3.52 -11.37
N HIS A 196 -19.52 -4.32 -10.53
CA HIS A 196 -20.20 -5.32 -9.70
C HIS A 196 -21.11 -4.68 -8.66
N ILE A 197 -20.65 -3.63 -7.97
CA ILE A 197 -21.46 -3.01 -6.90
C ILE A 197 -22.70 -2.33 -7.47
N VAL A 198 -22.58 -1.66 -8.64
CA VAL A 198 -23.73 -1.00 -9.28
C VAL A 198 -24.85 -2.03 -9.53
N VAL A 199 -24.50 -3.20 -10.02
CA VAL A 199 -25.49 -4.25 -10.35
C VAL A 199 -26.01 -4.95 -9.07
N LYS A 200 -25.12 -5.19 -8.09
CA LYS A 200 -25.44 -6.11 -6.98
C LYS A 200 -25.94 -5.44 -5.69
N ILE A 201 -25.87 -4.13 -5.55
CA ILE A 201 -26.40 -3.44 -4.35
C ILE A 201 -27.89 -3.77 -4.09
N PRO A 202 -28.80 -3.69 -5.08
CA PRO A 202 -30.20 -4.02 -4.82
C PRO A 202 -30.37 -5.47 -4.32
N HIS A 203 -29.65 -6.41 -4.94
CA HIS A 203 -29.68 -7.84 -4.52
C HIS A 203 -29.15 -8.00 -3.09
N MET A 204 -28.10 -7.25 -2.74
CA MET A 204 -27.52 -7.30 -1.39
C MET A 204 -28.51 -6.78 -0.35
N VAL A 205 -29.18 -5.66 -0.64
CA VAL A 205 -30.17 -5.08 0.28
C VAL A 205 -31.33 -6.07 0.51
N THR A 206 -31.84 -6.67 -0.56
CA THR A 206 -32.89 -7.69 -0.46
C THR A 206 -32.40 -8.91 0.34
N GLY A 207 -31.17 -9.36 0.06
CA GLY A 207 -30.57 -10.52 0.76
C GLY A 207 -30.42 -10.25 2.26
N LEU A 208 -29.97 -9.04 2.65
CA LEU A 208 -29.83 -8.69 4.07
C LEU A 208 -31.17 -8.69 4.81
N ARG A 209 -32.25 -8.33 4.12
CA ARG A 209 -33.60 -8.29 4.70
C ARG A 209 -34.27 -9.67 4.76
N SER A 210 -33.71 -10.69 4.11
CA SER A 210 -34.35 -12.01 3.99
C SER A 210 -34.40 -12.80 5.31
N ILE A 211 -33.47 -12.52 6.24
CA ILE A 211 -33.48 -13.12 7.59
C ILE A 211 -33.15 -12.02 8.60
N PRO A 212 -33.96 -11.80 9.61
CA PRO A 212 -33.63 -10.85 10.66
C PRO A 212 -32.41 -11.30 11.48
N MET A 213 -31.51 -10.39 11.81
CA MET A 213 -30.29 -10.69 12.58
C MET A 213 -30.60 -11.39 13.91
N ARG A 214 -31.69 -10.98 14.59
CA ARG A 214 -32.09 -11.60 15.87
C ARG A 214 -32.39 -13.09 15.71
N GLU A 215 -32.97 -13.50 14.58
CA GLU A 215 -33.24 -14.91 14.25
C GLU A 215 -31.92 -15.68 14.06
N VAL A 216 -30.97 -15.07 13.33
CA VAL A 216 -29.66 -15.67 13.10
C VAL A 216 -28.93 -15.92 14.42
N LEU A 217 -28.98 -14.92 15.33
CA LEU A 217 -28.31 -15.02 16.64
C LEU A 217 -28.96 -16.09 17.54
N GLY A 218 -30.27 -16.31 17.41
CA GLY A 218 -31.00 -17.30 18.21
C GLY A 218 -30.99 -18.72 17.66
N THR A 219 -30.62 -18.92 16.38
CA THR A 219 -30.72 -20.22 15.71
C THR A 219 -29.49 -21.09 15.99
N ASN A 220 -29.73 -22.31 16.48
CA ASN A 220 -28.69 -23.32 16.70
C ASN A 220 -28.41 -24.11 15.42
N VAL A 221 -27.41 -25.02 15.47
CA VAL A 221 -27.03 -25.85 14.33
C VAL A 221 -28.20 -26.74 13.91
N ALA A 222 -28.86 -27.39 14.88
CA ALA A 222 -29.97 -28.31 14.62
C ALA A 222 -31.16 -27.61 13.92
N ASP A 223 -31.35 -26.34 14.18
CA ASP A 223 -32.45 -25.55 13.64
C ASP A 223 -32.09 -24.76 12.37
N THR A 224 -30.82 -24.83 11.94
CA THR A 224 -30.35 -24.11 10.75
C THR A 224 -30.88 -24.82 9.49
N ARG A 225 -31.69 -24.10 8.72
CA ARG A 225 -32.30 -24.58 7.47
C ARG A 225 -31.84 -23.76 6.29
N ALA A 226 -31.84 -24.37 5.10
CA ALA A 226 -31.55 -23.63 3.87
C ALA A 226 -32.62 -22.58 3.63
N GLN A 227 -32.20 -21.45 3.03
CA GLN A 227 -33.14 -20.43 2.57
C GLN A 227 -33.99 -21.01 1.41
N PRO A 228 -35.15 -20.41 1.11
CA PRO A 228 -35.88 -20.76 -0.11
C PRO A 228 -35.00 -20.59 -1.35
N CYS A 229 -35.27 -21.38 -2.38
CA CYS A 229 -34.56 -21.31 -3.65
C CYS A 229 -34.61 -19.88 -4.18
N ASP A 230 -33.47 -19.39 -4.65
CA ASP A 230 -33.33 -18.03 -5.13
C ASP A 230 -33.05 -18.02 -6.64
N PRO A 231 -33.44 -16.93 -7.34
CA PRO A 231 -33.21 -16.81 -8.79
C PRO A 231 -31.73 -16.88 -9.18
N ASP A 232 -30.87 -16.46 -8.25
CA ASP A 232 -29.42 -16.42 -8.48
C ASP A 232 -28.74 -17.79 -8.30
N GLY A 233 -29.46 -18.82 -7.81
CA GLY A 233 -28.91 -20.15 -7.61
C GLY A 233 -27.85 -20.22 -6.51
N LEU A 234 -27.93 -19.35 -5.52
CA LEU A 234 -27.01 -19.35 -4.38
C LEU A 234 -27.34 -20.47 -3.40
N VAL A 235 -28.63 -20.82 -3.29
CA VAL A 235 -29.11 -21.90 -2.41
C VAL A 235 -28.93 -23.22 -3.13
N SER A 236 -28.47 -24.25 -2.41
CA SER A 236 -28.34 -25.59 -2.98
C SER A 236 -29.74 -26.16 -3.28
N VAL A 237 -29.89 -26.77 -4.44
CA VAL A 237 -31.15 -27.47 -4.84
C VAL A 237 -31.45 -28.66 -3.91
N ASN A 238 -30.38 -29.29 -3.38
CA ASN A 238 -30.51 -30.42 -2.47
C ASN A 238 -29.60 -30.18 -1.26
N PRO A 239 -30.02 -29.33 -0.31
CA PRO A 239 -29.19 -29.01 0.83
C PRO A 239 -29.00 -30.20 1.77
N GLY A 240 -27.77 -30.32 2.27
CA GLY A 240 -27.46 -31.31 3.32
C GLY A 240 -27.80 -30.78 4.70
N GLU A 241 -27.46 -31.55 5.72
CA GLU A 241 -27.62 -31.14 7.11
C GLU A 241 -26.60 -30.04 7.44
N ALA A 242 -26.98 -29.16 8.37
CA ALA A 242 -26.10 -28.11 8.84
C ALA A 242 -25.03 -28.67 9.80
N THR A 243 -23.77 -28.39 9.53
CA THR A 243 -22.66 -28.70 10.44
C THR A 243 -22.26 -27.48 11.27
N LEU A 244 -22.83 -26.33 10.96
CA LEU A 244 -22.51 -25.04 11.59
C LEU A 244 -23.75 -24.14 11.44
N SER A 245 -24.04 -23.30 12.42
CA SER A 245 -25.10 -22.31 12.30
C SER A 245 -24.59 -21.05 11.57
N ARG A 246 -25.53 -20.18 11.12
CA ARG A 246 -25.14 -18.91 10.49
C ARG A 246 -24.33 -18.03 11.44
N ARG A 247 -24.74 -17.94 12.73
CA ARG A 247 -23.95 -17.20 13.72
C ARG A 247 -22.57 -17.82 13.92
N GLY A 248 -22.48 -19.16 13.88
CA GLY A 248 -21.21 -19.85 13.96
C GLY A 248 -20.30 -19.54 12.78
N ALA A 249 -20.85 -19.45 11.57
CA ALA A 249 -20.09 -19.06 10.37
C ALA A 249 -19.56 -17.62 10.49
N LEU A 250 -20.41 -16.68 10.97
CA LEU A 250 -19.97 -15.32 11.23
C LEU A 250 -18.89 -15.27 12.31
N GLY A 251 -19.07 -16.06 13.38
CA GLY A 251 -18.09 -16.15 14.46
C GLY A 251 -16.73 -16.69 13.97
N LEU A 252 -16.76 -17.73 13.13
CA LEU A 252 -15.53 -18.32 12.57
C LEU A 252 -14.78 -17.30 11.70
N VAL A 253 -15.48 -16.61 10.81
CA VAL A 253 -14.87 -15.60 9.94
C VAL A 253 -14.36 -14.43 10.80
N GLY A 254 -15.17 -13.97 11.76
CA GLY A 254 -14.77 -12.89 12.68
C GLY A 254 -13.55 -13.25 13.52
N ALA A 255 -13.47 -14.50 14.00
CA ALA A 255 -12.30 -14.99 14.73
C ALA A 255 -11.05 -15.00 13.83
N GLY A 256 -11.21 -15.38 12.56
CA GLY A 256 -10.11 -15.32 11.59
C GLY A 256 -9.63 -13.89 11.36
N VAL A 257 -10.57 -12.95 11.19
CA VAL A 257 -10.26 -11.50 11.04
C VAL A 257 -9.51 -11.01 12.29
N LEU A 258 -10.02 -11.31 13.48
CA LEU A 258 -9.41 -10.88 14.74
C LEU A 258 -8.01 -11.49 14.91
N LEU A 259 -7.88 -12.78 14.63
CA LEU A 259 -6.59 -13.48 14.75
C LEU A 259 -5.54 -12.86 13.83
N ILE A 260 -5.87 -12.67 12.55
CA ILE A 260 -4.94 -12.02 11.60
C ILE A 260 -4.62 -10.60 12.08
N GLY A 261 -5.63 -9.86 12.54
CA GLY A 261 -5.42 -8.50 13.06
C GLY A 261 -4.42 -8.48 14.21
N VAL A 262 -4.62 -9.34 15.21
CA VAL A 262 -3.72 -9.43 16.37
C VAL A 262 -2.30 -9.81 15.95
N LEU A 263 -2.19 -10.74 15.00
CA LEU A 263 -0.88 -11.27 14.55
C LEU A 263 -0.18 -10.36 13.51
N THR A 264 -0.78 -9.24 13.12
CA THR A 264 -0.19 -8.36 12.08
C THR A 264 -0.11 -6.89 12.49
N VAL A 265 -1.15 -6.34 13.14
CA VAL A 265 -1.28 -4.88 13.37
C VAL A 265 -0.12 -4.30 14.18
N GLY A 266 0.50 -5.11 15.04
CA GLY A 266 1.63 -4.69 15.87
C GLY A 266 2.84 -4.19 15.08
N GLN A 267 3.01 -4.62 13.84
CA GLN A 267 4.10 -4.13 12.99
C GLN A 267 3.96 -2.63 12.68
N THR A 268 2.71 -2.15 12.56
CA THR A 268 2.44 -0.73 12.30
C THR A 268 2.37 0.08 13.59
N LEU A 269 1.67 -0.45 14.61
CA LEU A 269 1.51 0.25 15.88
C LEU A 269 2.82 0.36 16.67
N GLY A 270 3.63 -0.71 16.63
CA GLY A 270 4.90 -0.73 17.35
C GLY A 270 4.73 -0.96 18.85
N GLY A 271 5.75 -0.63 19.63
CA GLY A 271 5.73 -0.82 21.07
C GLY A 271 5.52 -2.28 21.46
N PHE A 272 4.78 -2.52 22.55
CA PHE A 272 4.54 -3.87 23.04
C PHE A 272 3.74 -4.74 22.06
N THR A 273 2.88 -4.13 21.25
CA THR A 273 2.05 -4.89 20.28
C THR A 273 2.90 -5.54 19.19
N ARG A 274 4.12 -5.05 18.96
CA ARG A 274 5.03 -5.64 17.96
C ARG A 274 5.37 -7.09 18.31
N LYS A 275 5.35 -7.45 19.59
CA LYS A 275 5.62 -8.84 20.04
C LYS A 275 4.57 -9.82 19.51
N ALA A 276 3.35 -9.35 19.23
CA ALA A 276 2.27 -10.17 18.69
C ALA A 276 2.29 -10.26 17.15
N ALA A 277 3.13 -9.47 16.45
CA ALA A 277 3.16 -9.43 14.98
C ALA A 277 3.92 -10.64 14.41
N LEU A 278 3.39 -11.84 14.66
CA LEU A 278 4.08 -13.10 14.35
C LEU A 278 4.00 -13.51 12.88
N LEU A 279 2.99 -13.03 12.15
CA LEU A 279 2.80 -13.40 10.74
C LEU A 279 3.68 -12.60 9.78
N LEU A 280 4.36 -11.56 10.28
CA LEU A 280 5.09 -10.62 9.42
C LEU A 280 6.60 -10.73 9.71
N PRO A 281 7.39 -11.21 8.75
CA PRO A 281 8.81 -11.54 8.99
C PRO A 281 9.62 -10.37 9.55
N ARG A 282 9.43 -9.16 9.00
CA ARG A 282 10.18 -7.98 9.42
C ARG A 282 9.49 -7.19 10.55
N GLY A 283 8.33 -7.66 11.02
CA GLY A 283 7.59 -6.99 12.10
C GLY A 283 8.26 -7.10 13.46
N ARG A 284 9.08 -8.12 13.66
CA ARG A 284 9.70 -8.43 14.94
C ARG A 284 11.03 -7.71 15.10
N VAL A 285 11.24 -7.12 16.26
CA VAL A 285 12.49 -6.45 16.63
C VAL A 285 13.31 -7.43 17.48
N VAL A 286 14.56 -7.64 17.10
CA VAL A 286 15.42 -8.66 17.70
C VAL A 286 16.12 -8.14 18.96
N SER A 287 16.51 -6.86 19.00
CA SER A 287 17.29 -6.29 20.07
C SER A 287 16.85 -4.85 20.39
N PRO A 288 17.12 -4.37 21.63
CA PRO A 288 16.85 -2.97 21.96
C PRO A 288 17.60 -2.02 21.03
N GLY A 289 16.92 -0.98 20.61
CA GLY A 289 17.50 0.01 19.68
C GLY A 289 17.45 -0.39 18.20
N ASP A 290 17.14 -1.66 17.92
CA ASP A 290 17.06 -2.14 16.55
C ASP A 290 15.67 -1.90 15.95
N PHE A 291 15.58 -1.90 14.60
CA PHE A 291 14.32 -1.80 13.88
C PHE A 291 14.47 -2.50 12.53
N PRO A 292 13.34 -2.85 11.88
CA PRO A 292 13.41 -3.67 10.68
C PRO A 292 14.24 -3.05 9.55
N VAL A 293 14.94 -3.90 8.81
CA VAL A 293 15.77 -3.53 7.65
C VAL A 293 15.11 -4.10 6.40
N ASN A 294 14.73 -3.23 5.45
CA ASN A 294 14.15 -3.67 4.19
C ASN A 294 15.23 -4.17 3.21
N LYS A 295 16.43 -3.60 3.24
CA LYS A 295 17.55 -3.98 2.39
C LYS A 295 18.84 -3.78 3.18
N THR A 296 19.63 -4.84 3.32
CA THR A 296 20.91 -4.78 4.02
C THR A 296 21.98 -4.08 3.18
N ALA A 297 23.05 -3.62 3.82
CA ALA A 297 24.20 -3.02 3.14
C ALA A 297 24.80 -4.01 2.15
N ALA A 298 24.92 -5.27 2.55
CA ALA A 298 25.46 -6.33 1.69
C ALA A 298 24.58 -6.50 0.43
N ALA A 299 23.25 -6.58 0.61
CA ALA A 299 22.32 -6.71 -0.53
C ALA A 299 22.31 -5.47 -1.44
N ALA A 300 22.72 -4.30 -0.90
CA ALA A 300 22.82 -3.05 -1.65
C ALA A 300 24.19 -2.88 -2.35
N GLY A 301 25.13 -3.81 -2.13
CA GLY A 301 26.48 -3.72 -2.68
C GLY A 301 27.34 -2.64 -2.03
N ILE A 302 27.05 -2.31 -0.76
CA ILE A 302 27.81 -1.30 -0.02
C ILE A 302 29.08 -1.96 0.53
N THR A 303 30.25 -1.46 0.13
CA THR A 303 31.54 -1.97 0.60
C THR A 303 32.07 -1.13 1.75
N ALA A 304 32.93 -1.72 2.58
CA ALA A 304 33.58 -1.02 3.69
C ALA A 304 34.40 0.18 3.20
N GLU A 305 35.03 0.04 2.03
CA GLU A 305 35.79 1.12 1.40
C GLU A 305 34.90 2.31 1.05
N ALA A 306 33.73 2.05 0.47
CA ALA A 306 32.80 3.11 0.03
C ALA A 306 32.26 3.98 1.19
N ILE A 307 32.24 3.41 2.39
CA ILE A 307 31.72 4.10 3.60
C ILE A 307 32.83 4.43 4.61
N GLY A 308 34.10 4.22 4.23
CA GLY A 308 35.27 4.46 5.05
C GLY A 308 35.62 5.94 5.21
N PRO A 309 36.84 6.22 5.70
CA PRO A 309 37.27 7.62 5.94
C PRO A 309 37.23 8.52 4.71
N ASP A 310 37.32 7.92 3.52
CA ASP A 310 37.30 8.66 2.25
C ASP A 310 35.87 8.95 1.74
N TRP A 311 34.83 8.52 2.45
CA TRP A 311 33.46 8.85 2.07
C TRP A 311 33.24 10.36 2.08
N ARG A 312 32.60 10.87 1.05
CA ARG A 312 32.25 12.29 0.94
C ARG A 312 30.82 12.44 0.48
N LEU A 313 30.15 13.45 1.05
CA LEU A 313 28.86 13.93 0.55
C LEU A 313 29.13 15.05 -0.45
N VAL A 314 28.56 14.93 -1.64
CA VAL A 314 28.67 15.97 -2.67
C VAL A 314 27.35 16.72 -2.77
N LEU A 315 27.38 18.05 -2.52
CA LEU A 315 26.23 18.91 -2.68
C LEU A 315 26.37 19.71 -3.97
N ARG A 316 25.30 19.76 -4.77
CA ARG A 316 25.21 20.52 -6.02
C ARG A 316 23.97 21.41 -6.01
N GLY A 317 23.98 22.47 -6.84
CA GLY A 317 22.84 23.38 -6.96
C GLY A 317 23.23 24.85 -6.93
N GLY A 318 24.54 25.14 -6.84
CA GLY A 318 25.11 26.46 -6.88
C GLY A 318 26.25 26.57 -7.89
N PRO A 319 27.07 27.62 -7.79
CA PRO A 319 28.14 27.87 -8.76
C PRO A 319 29.29 26.85 -8.69
N ALA A 320 29.44 26.14 -7.58
CA ALA A 320 30.47 25.14 -7.37
C ALA A 320 29.92 23.98 -6.53
N GLU A 321 30.53 22.81 -6.68
CA GLU A 321 30.24 21.69 -5.81
C GLU A 321 30.79 21.93 -4.41
N VAL A 322 30.05 21.52 -3.40
CA VAL A 322 30.51 21.52 -2.01
C VAL A 322 30.70 20.07 -1.58
N VAL A 323 31.91 19.74 -1.17
CA VAL A 323 32.27 18.38 -0.78
C VAL A 323 32.53 18.36 0.74
N LEU A 324 31.78 17.50 1.45
CA LEU A 324 31.83 17.45 2.91
C LEU A 324 32.17 16.02 3.36
N ASP A 325 33.08 15.90 4.31
CA ASP A 325 33.30 14.63 4.98
C ASP A 325 32.35 14.50 6.19
N ARG A 326 32.37 13.34 6.82
CA ARG A 326 31.44 13.05 7.93
C ARG A 326 31.75 13.94 9.15
N ALA A 327 33.02 14.27 9.40
CA ALA A 327 33.42 15.11 10.53
C ALA A 327 32.90 16.52 10.36
N THR A 328 33.04 17.08 9.17
CA THR A 328 32.51 18.41 8.84
C THR A 328 30.99 18.44 9.01
N LEU A 329 30.28 17.42 8.51
CA LEU A 329 28.82 17.30 8.67
C LEU A 329 28.43 17.26 10.14
N ALA A 330 29.17 16.51 10.96
CA ALA A 330 28.90 16.41 12.39
C ALA A 330 29.14 17.73 13.13
N GLY A 331 30.01 18.61 12.57
CA GLY A 331 30.28 19.95 13.11
C GLY A 331 29.27 21.01 12.71
N LEU A 332 28.41 20.75 11.71
CA LEU A 332 27.34 21.69 11.32
C LEU A 332 26.23 21.70 12.36
N PRO A 333 25.38 22.76 12.39
CA PRO A 333 24.22 22.74 13.31
C PRO A 333 23.37 21.49 13.16
N GLN A 334 23.18 20.77 14.24
CA GLN A 334 22.44 19.52 14.28
C GLN A 334 21.02 19.76 14.80
N ARG A 335 20.07 19.02 14.25
CA ARG A 335 18.70 18.98 14.76
C ARG A 335 18.33 17.55 15.11
N THR A 336 17.56 17.42 16.17
CA THR A 336 17.04 16.12 16.64
C THR A 336 15.51 16.11 16.52
N ALA A 337 14.96 15.08 15.91
CA ALA A 337 13.51 14.93 15.73
C ALA A 337 13.09 13.49 15.96
N ARG A 338 11.93 13.31 16.62
CA ARG A 338 11.35 11.98 16.87
C ARG A 338 10.31 11.69 15.79
N LEU A 339 10.66 10.84 14.83
CA LEU A 339 9.88 10.62 13.61
C LEU A 339 9.65 9.13 13.33
N PRO A 340 8.48 8.79 12.79
CA PRO A 340 8.25 7.43 12.27
C PRO A 340 8.92 7.24 10.92
N LEU A 341 9.55 6.10 10.76
CA LEU A 341 9.97 5.54 9.46
C LEU A 341 9.01 4.41 9.15
N ALA A 342 8.29 4.50 8.02
CA ALA A 342 7.28 3.51 7.64
C ALA A 342 7.59 2.92 6.26
N CYS A 343 7.53 1.61 6.17
CA CYS A 343 7.84 0.86 4.95
C CYS A 343 6.57 0.54 4.16
N VAL A 344 6.73 0.31 2.86
CA VAL A 344 5.65 -0.17 1.98
C VAL A 344 5.09 -1.52 2.45
N GLU A 345 5.88 -2.30 3.18
CA GLU A 345 5.45 -3.58 3.77
C GLU A 345 4.50 -3.41 4.96
N GLY A 346 4.24 -2.16 5.40
CA GLY A 346 3.31 -1.86 6.48
C GLY A 346 3.95 -1.74 7.86
N TRP A 347 5.20 -2.18 8.03
CA TRP A 347 5.87 -2.00 9.34
C TRP A 347 6.34 -0.55 9.52
N SER A 348 6.42 -0.12 10.75
CA SER A 348 6.97 1.20 11.07
C SER A 348 7.76 1.16 12.38
N ALA A 349 8.69 2.11 12.52
CA ALA A 349 9.46 2.31 13.73
C ALA A 349 9.57 3.80 14.01
N VAL A 350 9.20 4.22 15.22
CA VAL A 350 9.37 5.61 15.67
C VAL A 350 10.73 5.69 16.34
N ARG A 351 11.61 6.55 15.82
CA ARG A 351 12.99 6.69 16.30
C ARG A 351 13.35 8.17 16.46
N THR A 352 14.37 8.43 17.25
CA THR A 352 14.95 9.77 17.45
C THR A 352 16.14 9.91 16.50
N TRP A 353 15.98 10.77 15.50
CA TRP A 353 16.98 10.99 14.45
C TRP A 353 17.72 12.30 14.72
N SER A 354 19.03 12.29 14.55
CA SER A 354 19.85 13.52 14.66
C SER A 354 20.73 13.68 13.43
N GLY A 355 20.77 14.92 12.92
CA GLY A 355 21.54 15.23 11.72
C GLY A 355 21.38 16.68 11.28
N VAL A 356 21.86 16.97 10.07
CA VAL A 356 21.83 18.32 9.50
C VAL A 356 20.49 18.53 8.77
N PRO A 357 19.75 19.63 9.04
CA PRO A 357 18.54 19.92 8.28
C PRO A 357 18.81 20.06 6.79
N LEU A 358 17.92 19.51 5.95
CA LEU A 358 18.07 19.60 4.49
C LEU A 358 18.06 21.03 3.99
N ALA A 359 17.32 21.91 4.64
CA ALA A 359 17.29 23.34 4.31
C ALA A 359 18.68 23.98 4.47
N GLU A 360 19.44 23.60 5.51
CA GLU A 360 20.81 24.10 5.72
C GLU A 360 21.75 23.61 4.62
N LEU A 361 21.64 22.33 4.23
CA LEU A 361 22.43 21.78 3.13
C LEU A 361 22.09 22.48 1.80
N ALA A 362 20.81 22.83 1.59
CA ALA A 362 20.41 23.56 0.38
C ALA A 362 21.02 24.99 0.35
N LEU A 363 21.10 25.64 1.50
CA LEU A 363 21.76 26.95 1.60
C LEU A 363 23.25 26.84 1.29
N LEU A 364 23.93 25.84 1.85
CA LEU A 364 25.35 25.59 1.57
C LEU A 364 25.60 25.35 0.08
N ALA A 365 24.78 24.50 -0.53
CA ALA A 365 24.87 24.16 -1.96
C ALA A 365 24.60 25.38 -2.85
N GLY A 366 23.71 26.27 -2.42
CA GLY A 366 23.33 27.47 -3.18
C GLY A 366 24.39 28.58 -3.20
N GLY A 367 25.54 28.37 -2.60
CA GLY A 367 26.59 29.38 -2.48
C GLY A 367 26.44 30.24 -1.23
N GLY A 368 25.61 29.84 -0.29
CA GLY A 368 25.43 30.47 1.00
C GLY A 368 26.56 30.15 2.01
N ALA A 369 27.69 29.73 1.48
CA ALA A 369 28.91 29.52 2.29
C ALA A 369 29.30 30.78 3.08
N UNK A 370 29.19 31.64 2.43
CA UNK A 370 29.33 32.89 3.06
C UNK A 370 28.30 33.11 4.15
N UNK A 371 27.29 32.66 3.95
CA UNK A 371 26.24 32.73 4.89
C UNK A 371 26.48 31.73 6.04
N UNK A 372 26.98 30.71 5.72
CA UNK A 372 27.31 29.74 6.72
C UNK A 372 28.54 30.17 7.52
N UNK A 373 29.31 30.67 6.96
CA UNK A 373 30.41 31.23 7.59
C UNK A 373 29.99 32.44 8.40
N UNK A 374 29.25 33.13 7.86
CA UNK A 374 28.62 34.19 8.54
C UNK A 374 27.76 33.70 9.72
N UNK A 375 27.17 32.73 9.48
CA UNK A 375 26.39 32.21 10.53
C UNK A 375 27.25 31.64 11.65
N UNK A 376 28.20 31.14 11.28
CA UNK A 376 29.13 30.63 12.20
C UNK A 376 29.89 31.75 12.87
N UNK A 377 30.06 32.72 12.19
CA UNK A 377 30.67 33.88 12.71
C UNK A 377 29.65 34.65 13.53
N UNK A 378 28.60 34.68 13.11
CA UNK A 378 27.51 35.31 13.82
C UNK A 378 27.21 34.65 15.17
N UNK A 379 27.33 33.48 15.13
CA UNK A 379 27.14 32.82 16.36
C UNK A 379 28.20 33.16 17.38
N UNK A 380 29.15 33.47 16.87
CA UNK A 380 30.22 33.80 17.72
C UNK A 380 30.11 35.28 18.11
N UNK A 381 29.48 35.98 17.32
CA UNK A 381 29.32 37.38 17.63
C UNK A 381 27.89 37.67 18.20
N UNK A 382 27.37 36.94 18.68
CA UNK A 382 26.06 37.08 19.24
C UNK A 382 25.78 38.20 20.19
N UNK A 383 26.49 39.09 20.19
CA UNK A 383 26.23 40.16 21.10
C UNK A 383 25.48 41.37 20.55
N UNK A 384 25.25 41.43 19.36
CA UNK A 384 24.47 42.55 18.82
C UNK A 384 23.04 42.14 18.53
N UNK A 385 22.21 42.54 19.20
CA UNK A 385 20.82 42.22 19.02
C UNK A 385 20.22 42.91 17.83
N UNK A 386 20.63 44.07 17.49
CA UNK A 386 19.99 44.78 16.42
C UNK A 386 20.47 44.28 15.09
N UNK A 387 21.55 43.89 15.04
CA UNK A 387 22.07 43.30 13.89
C UNK A 387 21.48 41.95 13.61
N UNK A 388 21.05 41.38 14.53
CA UNK A 388 20.40 40.14 14.39
C UNK A 388 19.10 40.23 13.65
N UNK A 389 18.47 41.17 13.85
CA UNK A 389 17.19 41.31 13.19
C UNK A 389 17.36 41.66 11.71
N UNK A 390 18.28 42.32 11.47
CA UNK A 390 18.55 42.59 10.10
C UNK A 390 19.13 41.40 9.38
N UNK A 391 19.79 40.79 10.04
CA UNK A 391 20.35 39.62 9.55
C UNK A 391 19.32 38.52 9.37
N UNK A 392 18.48 38.58 10.14
CA UNK A 392 17.41 37.65 10.05
C UNK A 392 16.51 37.96 8.88
N UNK A 393 16.39 39.07 8.70
CA UNK A 393 15.59 39.44 7.57
C UNK A 393 16.29 39.20 6.25
N UNK A 394 17.44 39.44 6.34
CA UNK A 394 18.24 39.14 5.18
C UNK A 394 18.35 37.65 4.95
N UNK A 395 18.43 37.04 5.87
CA UNK A 395 18.48 35.67 5.81
C UNK A 395 17.18 35.09 5.33
N UNK A 396 16.22 35.67 5.73
CA UNK A 396 14.94 35.22 5.31
C UNK A 396 14.67 35.60 3.85
N UNK A 397 15.19 36.58 3.50
CA UNK A 397 15.07 36.96 2.12
C UNK A 397 15.98 36.14 1.24
N UNK A 398 16.99 35.89 1.72
CA UNK A 398 17.89 35.03 1.05
C UNK A 398 17.40 33.59 1.01
N UNK A 399 16.86 33.29 1.90
CA UNK A 399 16.29 32.04 1.96
C UNK A 399 15.14 31.86 0.98
N UNK A 400 14.53 32.78 0.84
CA UNK A 400 13.46 32.76 -0.09
C UNK A 400 13.92 32.79 -1.55
N UNK A 401 14.88 33.29 -1.69
CA UNK A 401 15.48 33.36 -2.97
C UNK A 401 16.37 32.19 -3.28
N UNK A 402 16.70 31.53 -2.42
CA UNK A 402 17.52 30.40 -2.49
C UNK A 402 16.80 29.11 -2.22
N ALA A 403 15.58 29.26 -2.10
CA ALA A 403 14.79 28.09 -1.77
C ALA A 403 14.79 27.08 -2.94
N ALA A 404 15.28 25.88 -2.67
CA ALA A 404 15.26 24.78 -3.64
C ALA A 404 13.83 24.31 -3.86
N ARG A 405 13.42 24.13 -5.12
CA ARG A 405 12.08 23.65 -5.48
C ARG A 405 12.01 22.12 -5.49
N SER A 406 13.15 21.51 -5.73
CA SER A 406 13.28 20.05 -5.64
C SER A 406 14.73 19.67 -5.36
N ALA A 407 14.95 18.44 -4.96
CA ALA A 407 16.29 17.90 -4.82
C ALA A 407 16.32 16.45 -5.30
N ARG A 408 17.45 16.06 -5.88
CA ARG A 408 17.76 14.67 -6.22
C ARG A 408 18.80 14.17 -5.22
N VAL A 409 18.47 13.09 -4.53
CA VAL A 409 19.36 12.43 -3.57
C VAL A 409 19.89 11.15 -4.24
N THR A 410 21.21 10.96 -4.24
CA THR A 410 21.82 9.74 -4.78
C THR A 410 22.44 8.93 -3.65
N SER A 411 22.28 7.61 -3.75
CA SER A 411 22.82 6.63 -2.82
C SER A 411 24.11 6.00 -3.37
N LEU A 412 24.94 5.46 -2.50
CA LEU A 412 26.04 4.55 -2.88
C LEU A 412 25.53 3.20 -3.39
N GLN A 413 24.22 2.91 -3.19
CA GLN A 413 23.62 1.63 -3.59
C GLN A 413 23.81 1.37 -5.09
N ARG A 414 24.33 0.20 -5.42
CA ARG A 414 24.53 -0.23 -6.80
C ARG A 414 23.29 -0.98 -7.29
N GLY A 415 22.60 -0.39 -8.25
CA GLY A 415 21.43 -1.02 -8.85
C GLY A 415 20.14 -0.91 -8.01
N GLY A 416 19.05 -1.22 -8.66
CA GLY A 416 17.70 -1.16 -8.06
C GLY A 416 17.03 0.18 -8.22
N ALA A 417 15.70 0.16 -8.11
CA ALA A 417 14.85 1.32 -8.43
C ALA A 417 14.98 2.48 -7.43
N PHE A 418 15.54 2.23 -6.24
CA PHE A 418 15.58 3.21 -5.17
C PHE A 418 17.01 3.66 -4.82
N GLY A 419 17.93 3.61 -5.80
CA GLY A 419 19.25 4.22 -5.69
C GLY A 419 19.22 5.74 -5.72
N GLU A 420 18.09 6.31 -6.16
CA GLU A 420 17.84 7.75 -6.16
C GLU A 420 16.49 8.04 -5.51
N ALA A 421 16.39 9.25 -4.92
CA ALA A 421 15.12 9.78 -4.45
C ALA A 421 15.01 11.24 -4.84
N LYS A 422 13.79 11.69 -5.15
CA LYS A 422 13.51 13.09 -5.46
C LYS A 422 12.63 13.68 -4.35
N LEU A 423 13.00 14.85 -3.90
CA LEU A 423 12.30 15.55 -2.82
C LEU A 423 11.66 16.83 -3.36
N ALA A 424 10.45 17.11 -2.93
CA ALA A 424 9.73 18.34 -3.26
C ALA A 424 10.15 19.48 -2.32
N ALA A 425 9.80 20.72 -2.69
CA ALA A 425 10.15 21.92 -1.92
C ALA A 425 9.73 21.84 -0.45
N ASN A 426 8.48 21.38 -0.19
CA ASN A 426 7.98 21.29 1.19
C ASN A 426 8.75 20.25 2.02
N GLN A 427 9.26 19.21 1.35
CA GLN A 427 10.04 18.16 2.01
C GLN A 427 11.45 18.62 2.36
N ILE A 428 12.04 19.49 1.52
CA ILE A 428 13.35 20.11 1.79
C ILE A 428 13.22 21.16 2.91
N ALA A 429 12.13 21.94 2.87
CA ALA A 429 11.91 23.07 3.78
C ALA A 429 11.43 22.65 5.18
N ASP A 430 10.96 21.42 5.36
CA ASP A 430 10.47 20.97 6.67
C ASP A 430 11.64 20.95 7.66
N PRO A 431 11.51 21.62 8.82
CA PRO A 431 12.63 21.71 9.76
C PRO A 431 13.09 20.39 10.33
N ASP A 432 12.23 19.35 10.29
CA ASP A 432 12.57 18.01 10.76
C ASP A 432 13.02 17.09 9.62
N ALA A 433 13.19 17.63 8.41
CA ALA A 433 13.77 16.87 7.29
C ALA A 433 15.29 16.92 7.42
N LEU A 434 15.93 15.77 7.60
CA LEU A 434 17.32 15.67 8.01
C LEU A 434 18.15 14.80 7.07
N LEU A 435 19.43 15.19 6.90
CA LEU A 435 20.46 14.23 6.57
C LEU A 435 20.92 13.68 7.92
N ALA A 436 20.33 12.55 8.33
CA ALA A 436 20.58 11.97 9.63
C ALA A 436 21.93 11.24 9.67
N LEU A 437 22.69 11.51 10.72
CA LEU A 437 23.98 10.87 11.03
C LEU A 437 23.84 9.88 12.17
N ARG A 438 22.83 10.08 13.04
CA ARG A 438 22.60 9.25 14.25
C ARG A 438 21.14 8.87 14.39
N VAL A 439 20.92 7.75 15.06
CA VAL A 439 19.60 7.27 15.46
C VAL A 439 19.65 6.83 16.93
N ASP A 440 18.69 7.31 17.73
CA ASP A 440 18.57 7.03 19.17
C ASP A 440 19.89 7.32 19.92
N GLY A 441 20.61 8.36 19.51
CA GLY A 441 21.85 8.85 20.14
C GLY A 441 23.13 8.19 19.66
N ALA A 442 23.03 7.08 18.89
CA ALA A 442 24.18 6.36 18.36
C ALA A 442 24.34 6.59 16.86
N ASP A 443 25.51 6.35 16.32
CA ASP A 443 25.75 6.39 14.88
C ASP A 443 24.85 5.36 14.18
N LEU A 444 24.47 5.65 12.93
CA LEU A 444 23.71 4.72 12.13
C LEU A 444 24.48 3.40 11.96
N SER A 445 23.77 2.26 12.05
CA SER A 445 24.39 1.01 11.66
C SER A 445 24.54 0.95 10.13
N LEU A 446 25.35 0.03 9.63
CA LEU A 446 25.55 -0.18 8.19
C LEU A 446 24.20 -0.39 7.49
N ASP A 447 23.38 -1.27 8.03
CA ASP A 447 22.10 -1.64 7.42
C ASP A 447 21.05 -0.52 7.53
N HIS A 448 21.24 0.43 8.46
CA HIS A 448 20.34 1.57 8.61
C HIS A 448 20.83 2.82 7.87
N GLY A 449 21.97 2.72 7.17
CA GLY A 449 22.37 3.76 6.21
C GLY A 449 23.62 4.56 6.55
N TYR A 450 24.51 4.07 7.46
CA TYR A 450 25.79 4.73 7.72
C TYR A 450 26.55 4.94 6.40
N PRO A 451 27.19 6.09 6.13
CA PRO A 451 27.50 7.22 7.03
C PRO A 451 26.38 8.23 7.20
N ALA A 452 25.41 8.29 6.29
CA ALA A 452 24.33 9.29 6.34
C ALA A 452 23.09 8.79 5.58
N ARG A 453 21.91 9.12 6.10
CA ARG A 453 20.65 8.80 5.43
C ARG A 453 19.68 9.98 5.46
N ILE A 454 18.81 10.03 4.46
CA ILE A 454 17.72 11.01 4.45
C ILE A 454 16.61 10.51 5.41
N ILE A 455 16.07 11.45 6.18
CA ILE A 455 14.85 11.25 6.96
C ILE A 455 13.96 12.47 6.70
N VAL A 456 12.78 12.23 6.11
CA VAL A 456 11.78 13.27 5.84
C VAL A 456 10.46 12.83 6.47
N PRO A 457 9.81 13.70 7.25
CA PRO A 457 8.53 13.34 7.89
C PRO A 457 7.49 12.89 6.85
N ALA A 458 6.71 11.87 7.19
CA ALA A 458 5.60 11.32 6.41
C ALA A 458 5.99 10.73 5.04
N LEU A 459 7.27 10.52 4.75
CA LEU A 459 7.71 9.99 3.46
C LEU A 459 7.82 8.46 3.50
N PRO A 460 7.53 7.75 2.38
CA PRO A 460 7.79 6.31 2.30
C PRO A 460 9.24 5.97 2.65
N GLY A 461 9.44 4.86 3.36
CA GLY A 461 10.76 4.46 3.85
C GLY A 461 11.82 4.30 2.76
N VAL A 462 11.41 3.90 1.55
CA VAL A 462 12.33 3.74 0.41
C VAL A 462 12.87 5.08 -0.09
N HIS A 463 12.16 6.19 0.15
CA HIS A 463 12.60 7.52 -0.22
C HIS A 463 13.41 8.19 0.89
N ASN A 464 13.45 7.60 2.08
CA ASN A 464 14.39 7.97 3.15
C ASN A 464 15.71 7.27 2.85
N THR A 465 16.39 7.77 1.80
CA THR A 465 17.55 7.16 1.13
C THR A 465 18.69 6.85 2.10
N LYS A 466 19.18 5.62 2.08
CA LYS A 466 20.33 5.15 2.86
C LYS A 466 21.63 5.36 2.07
N TRP A 467 22.74 5.42 2.80
CA TRP A 467 24.09 5.48 2.21
C TRP A 467 24.20 6.64 1.21
N VAL A 468 23.83 7.85 1.64
CA VAL A 468 23.76 9.03 0.76
C VAL A 468 25.16 9.41 0.29
N ALA A 469 25.31 9.58 -1.03
CA ALA A 469 26.56 10.02 -1.67
C ALA A 469 26.45 11.48 -2.17
N GLY A 470 25.26 11.90 -2.56
CA GLY A 470 25.11 13.25 -3.10
C GLY A 470 23.69 13.78 -2.99
N ILE A 471 23.58 15.10 -2.96
CA ILE A 471 22.30 15.80 -3.02
C ILE A 471 22.44 16.97 -4.01
N GLU A 472 21.62 16.95 -5.04
CA GLU A 472 21.57 17.99 -6.05
C GLU A 472 20.27 18.78 -5.88
N PHE A 473 20.40 20.07 -5.55
CA PHE A 473 19.26 20.97 -5.33
C PHE A 473 18.95 21.76 -6.61
N HIS A 474 17.69 21.80 -6.98
CA HIS A 474 17.22 22.50 -8.19
C HIS A 474 16.35 23.69 -7.81
N LYS A 475 16.65 24.86 -8.40
CA LYS A 475 15.93 26.11 -8.16
C LYS A 475 14.81 26.36 -9.18
N ARG A 476 14.76 25.59 -10.29
CA ARG A 476 13.74 25.67 -11.35
C ARG A 476 12.93 24.39 -11.45
#